data_73566ec00cc40c823f0fa610d35aeda7
#
_entry.id   73566ec00cc40c823f0fa610d35aeda7
#
_cell.length_a   1.000
_cell.length_b   1.000
_cell.length_c   1.000
_cell.angle_alpha   90.00
_cell.angle_beta   90.00
_cell.angle_gamma   90.00
#
_symmetry.space_group_name_H-M   'P 1'
#
loop_
_entity.id
_entity.type
_entity.pdbx_description
1 polymer ?
#
loop_
_entity_poly.entity_id
_entity_poly.type
_entity_poly.pdbx_seq_one_letter_code
_entity_poly.pdbx_strand_id
1 'polypeptide(L)'
;MSEHTYDVVGIGLGPFNLGLAALTHELPDVDGVFLEARDEFSWHPGMMLEGATIQVPFMADLVTMADPTSRFGFLNHLKQIGRLYPFYIRESFYPLRAEYDQYCRWVADQLDTIRWGHEVTAVEREADGTYLVTARLGDGTVTSLRARHVVLGIGTEPTVPPVAEGLEGPVTHSGHYLEHRAALQDKESVTVIGSGQSAAEIYLDLLEGLPEHGYHLTWITRSPRFFPMEYTKLTLEMTSPEYARYFRELPMERRDVLLREQRNLYKGISGDLVDQIYDTLYRIRVETGAPVPTTLLTNSEVREASWDAPTGRYRLGVHHEEQDAAVEVSSEGLVLATGYRPRTPHFLAPVADRIRRDARDRYDTGADYSVDLDGRIFVQNAEEHTHSVLAPDLGMGAYRNSVIINAITGREVYPVEERIAFQHFGVGEVESPVVERLGARLEGRPRTASHLDERGLRCDEGASKPGAVVAR
;
A
#
# COMPACT_ATOMS: atom_id res chain seq x y z
N MET A 1 3.97 -30.57 -23.55
CA MET A 1 4.73 -29.50 -22.85
C MET A 1 5.28 -28.58 -23.93
N SER A 2 5.11 -27.25 -23.78
CA SER A 2 5.67 -26.27 -24.72
C SER A 2 7.21 -26.35 -24.64
N GLU A 3 7.89 -26.53 -25.78
CA GLU A 3 9.36 -26.40 -25.86
C GLU A 3 9.83 -24.96 -25.70
N HIS A 4 8.87 -24.01 -25.70
CA HIS A 4 9.10 -22.57 -25.63
C HIS A 4 9.43 -22.12 -24.20
N THR A 5 10.49 -21.33 -24.05
CA THR A 5 10.93 -20.77 -22.77
C THR A 5 10.85 -19.26 -22.84
N TYR A 6 9.95 -18.68 -22.06
CA TYR A 6 9.78 -17.23 -21.91
C TYR A 6 10.98 -16.61 -21.16
N ASP A 7 11.32 -15.39 -21.49
CA ASP A 7 12.31 -14.63 -20.72
C ASP A 7 11.76 -14.27 -19.35
N VAL A 8 10.45 -13.93 -19.29
CA VAL A 8 9.76 -13.60 -18.03
C VAL A 8 8.33 -14.15 -18.00
N VAL A 9 7.96 -14.74 -16.86
CA VAL A 9 6.57 -15.03 -16.50
C VAL A 9 6.19 -14.15 -15.33
N GLY A 10 5.23 -13.23 -15.55
CA GLY A 10 4.59 -12.45 -14.49
C GLY A 10 3.45 -13.23 -13.84
N ILE A 11 3.36 -13.27 -12.52
CA ILE A 11 2.29 -13.93 -11.77
C ILE A 11 1.48 -12.89 -11.02
N GLY A 12 0.17 -12.79 -11.35
CA GLY A 12 -0.74 -11.75 -10.90
C GLY A 12 -0.62 -10.47 -11.76
N LEU A 13 -1.74 -9.81 -11.99
CA LEU A 13 -1.81 -8.63 -12.87
C LEU A 13 -2.50 -7.45 -12.15
N GLY A 14 -1.84 -6.93 -11.12
CA GLY A 14 -2.12 -5.60 -10.59
C GLY A 14 -1.37 -4.52 -11.38
N PRO A 15 -1.52 -3.23 -11.02
CA PRO A 15 -0.85 -2.13 -11.74
C PRO A 15 0.66 -2.33 -11.92
N PHE A 16 1.35 -2.89 -10.95
CA PHE A 16 2.80 -3.08 -11.04
C PHE A 16 3.20 -4.08 -12.15
N ASN A 17 2.59 -5.28 -12.16
CA ASN A 17 2.86 -6.24 -13.24
C ASN A 17 2.24 -5.81 -14.58
N LEU A 18 1.16 -5.05 -14.58
CA LEU A 18 0.62 -4.47 -15.81
C LEU A 18 1.59 -3.45 -16.43
N GLY A 19 2.23 -2.61 -15.60
CA GLY A 19 3.31 -1.72 -16.04
C GLY A 19 4.51 -2.50 -16.59
N LEU A 20 4.90 -3.59 -15.92
CA LEU A 20 5.96 -4.48 -16.41
C LEU A 20 5.58 -5.08 -17.77
N ALA A 21 4.34 -5.55 -17.93
CA ALA A 21 3.84 -6.10 -19.18
C ALA A 21 3.84 -5.06 -20.31
N ALA A 22 3.42 -3.83 -20.03
CA ALA A 22 3.42 -2.74 -20.99
C ALA A 22 4.85 -2.39 -21.45
N LEU A 23 5.78 -2.24 -20.51
CA LEU A 23 7.19 -1.91 -20.82
C LEU A 23 7.90 -3.04 -21.56
N THR A 24 7.69 -4.30 -21.19
CA THR A 24 8.28 -5.45 -21.89
C THR A 24 7.67 -5.66 -23.29
N HIS A 25 6.39 -5.33 -23.48
CA HIS A 25 5.74 -5.41 -24.80
C HIS A 25 6.40 -4.48 -25.85
N GLU A 26 7.00 -3.38 -25.43
CA GLU A 26 7.72 -2.46 -26.30
C GLU A 26 9.15 -2.92 -26.63
N LEU A 27 9.58 -4.06 -26.10
CA LEU A 27 10.90 -4.65 -26.30
C LEU A 27 10.82 -5.92 -27.16
N PRO A 28 11.14 -5.86 -28.46
CA PRO A 28 10.92 -6.99 -29.37
C PRO A 28 11.83 -8.20 -29.10
N ASP A 29 12.84 -8.04 -28.26
CA ASP A 29 13.81 -9.07 -27.87
C ASP A 29 13.55 -9.61 -26.45
N VAL A 30 12.46 -9.22 -25.80
CA VAL A 30 12.02 -9.75 -24.50
C VAL A 30 10.69 -10.46 -24.67
N ASP A 31 10.69 -11.76 -24.43
CA ASP A 31 9.50 -12.60 -24.54
C ASP A 31 8.85 -12.79 -23.17
N GLY A 32 7.77 -12.05 -22.92
CA GLY A 32 7.06 -12.03 -21.65
C GLY A 32 5.65 -12.59 -21.76
N VAL A 33 5.19 -13.26 -20.70
CA VAL A 33 3.79 -13.67 -20.53
C VAL A 33 3.34 -13.42 -19.10
N PHE A 34 2.09 -12.97 -18.91
CA PHE A 34 1.55 -12.60 -17.62
C PHE A 34 0.29 -13.42 -17.31
N LEU A 35 0.29 -14.10 -16.16
CA LEU A 35 -0.79 -14.99 -15.73
C LEU A 35 -1.62 -14.31 -14.64
N GLU A 36 -2.92 -14.20 -14.86
CA GLU A 36 -3.88 -13.64 -13.91
C GLU A 36 -4.99 -14.66 -13.66
N ALA A 37 -5.30 -14.88 -12.37
CA ALA A 37 -6.33 -15.83 -11.95
C ALA A 37 -7.77 -15.36 -12.27
N ARG A 38 -8.00 -14.05 -12.32
CA ARG A 38 -9.29 -13.45 -12.69
C ARG A 38 -9.47 -13.44 -14.20
N ASP A 39 -10.73 -13.30 -14.62
CA ASP A 39 -11.09 -13.28 -16.04
C ASP A 39 -10.88 -11.91 -16.70
N GLU A 40 -10.66 -10.86 -15.89
CA GLU A 40 -10.42 -9.49 -16.34
C GLU A 40 -9.61 -8.68 -15.33
N PHE A 41 -9.11 -7.52 -15.77
CA PHE A 41 -8.46 -6.58 -14.86
C PHE A 41 -9.48 -5.99 -13.87
N SER A 42 -9.12 -5.99 -12.60
CA SER A 42 -9.92 -5.36 -11.53
C SER A 42 -8.98 -4.89 -10.42
N TRP A 43 -9.09 -3.61 -10.09
CA TRP A 43 -8.26 -2.98 -9.06
C TRP A 43 -9.10 -2.43 -7.92
N HIS A 44 -8.98 -3.02 -6.73
CA HIS A 44 -9.70 -2.63 -5.51
C HIS A 44 -11.23 -2.42 -5.67
N PRO A 45 -11.98 -3.37 -6.27
CA PRO A 45 -13.39 -3.17 -6.62
C PRO A 45 -14.26 -2.79 -5.42
N GLY A 46 -13.96 -3.31 -4.21
CA GLY A 46 -14.70 -2.98 -2.99
C GLY A 46 -14.45 -1.58 -2.43
N MET A 47 -13.50 -0.82 -3.03
CA MET A 47 -13.14 0.55 -2.63
C MET A 47 -13.22 1.56 -3.79
N MET A 48 -14.00 1.27 -4.83
CA MET A 48 -14.29 2.19 -5.94
C MET A 48 -15.37 3.20 -5.56
N LEU A 49 -15.16 3.90 -4.45
CA LEU A 49 -16.07 4.93 -3.97
C LEU A 49 -16.19 6.08 -4.98
N GLU A 50 -17.38 6.64 -5.08
CA GLU A 50 -17.66 7.74 -6.01
C GLU A 50 -16.81 8.98 -5.62
N GLY A 51 -16.18 9.60 -6.61
CA GLY A 51 -15.32 10.77 -6.40
C GLY A 51 -13.96 10.49 -5.76
N ALA A 52 -13.68 9.27 -5.31
CA ALA A 52 -12.37 8.94 -4.72
C ALA A 52 -11.25 9.08 -5.75
N THR A 53 -10.16 9.75 -5.36
CA THR A 53 -8.95 9.91 -6.16
C THR A 53 -7.87 8.91 -5.76
N ILE A 54 -6.89 8.69 -6.64
CA ILE A 54 -5.60 8.15 -6.20
C ILE A 54 -4.81 9.26 -5.50
N GLN A 55 -3.93 8.89 -4.55
CA GLN A 55 -3.18 9.85 -3.75
C GLN A 55 -1.83 10.25 -4.38
N VAL A 56 -1.66 9.98 -5.67
CA VAL A 56 -0.46 10.31 -6.45
C VAL A 56 -0.86 11.02 -7.74
N PRO A 57 0.00 11.89 -8.30
CA PRO A 57 -0.27 12.56 -9.57
C PRO A 57 -0.40 11.56 -10.73
N PHE A 58 -1.06 11.97 -11.82
CA PHE A 58 -1.27 11.14 -13.02
C PHE A 58 0.03 10.61 -13.65
N MET A 59 1.18 11.24 -13.39
CA MET A 59 2.48 10.75 -13.84
C MET A 59 2.93 9.46 -13.14
N ALA A 60 2.28 9.09 -12.03
CA ALA A 60 2.39 7.79 -11.39
C ALA A 60 1.58 6.71 -12.12
N ASP A 61 1.55 6.79 -13.44
CA ASP A 61 0.97 5.80 -14.32
C ASP A 61 1.87 4.56 -14.48
N LEU A 62 1.53 3.68 -15.38
CA LEU A 62 2.22 2.40 -15.53
C LEU A 62 3.63 2.50 -16.13
N VAL A 63 3.93 3.57 -16.91
CA VAL A 63 5.10 3.60 -17.80
C VAL A 63 5.85 4.93 -17.84
N THR A 64 5.17 6.07 -17.61
CA THR A 64 5.70 7.43 -17.93
C THR A 64 7.04 7.72 -17.24
N MET A 65 7.24 7.25 -16.00
CA MET A 65 8.49 7.48 -15.27
C MET A 65 9.65 6.58 -15.75
N ALA A 66 9.38 5.55 -16.56
CA ALA A 66 10.40 4.73 -17.24
C ALA A 66 10.62 5.20 -18.68
N ASP A 67 9.52 5.43 -19.41
CA ASP A 67 9.52 5.93 -20.78
C ASP A 67 8.36 6.91 -21.01
N PRO A 68 8.60 8.23 -20.96
CA PRO A 68 7.57 9.24 -21.18
C PRO A 68 7.02 9.25 -22.62
N THR A 69 7.63 8.50 -23.55
CA THR A 69 7.18 8.39 -24.94
C THR A 69 6.35 7.14 -25.21
N SER A 70 6.21 6.26 -24.22
CA SER A 70 5.42 5.03 -24.33
C SER A 70 3.98 5.31 -24.75
N ARG A 71 3.49 4.51 -25.71
CA ARG A 71 2.09 4.58 -26.15
C ARG A 71 1.09 4.22 -25.04
N PHE A 72 1.52 3.55 -23.98
CA PHE A 72 0.71 3.12 -22.87
C PHE A 72 0.57 4.18 -21.77
N GLY A 73 1.12 5.38 -21.93
CA GLY A 73 1.02 6.46 -20.95
C GLY A 73 -0.41 6.98 -20.76
N PHE A 74 -0.72 7.45 -19.55
CA PHE A 74 -2.03 7.94 -19.15
C PHE A 74 -2.54 9.09 -20.02
N LEU A 75 -1.68 10.03 -20.41
CA LEU A 75 -2.06 11.13 -21.30
C LEU A 75 -2.46 10.66 -22.69
N ASN A 76 -1.82 9.61 -23.21
CA ASN A 76 -2.22 9.00 -24.47
C ASN A 76 -3.59 8.33 -24.36
N HIS A 77 -3.84 7.61 -23.27
CA HIS A 77 -5.17 7.07 -22.97
C HIS A 77 -6.25 8.17 -23.02
N LEU A 78 -6.06 9.25 -22.26
CA LEU A 78 -6.99 10.39 -22.25
C LEU A 78 -7.18 11.00 -23.62
N LYS A 79 -6.10 11.08 -24.43
CA LYS A 79 -6.19 11.58 -25.79
C LYS A 79 -7.05 10.69 -26.69
N GLN A 80 -6.88 9.38 -26.62
CA GLN A 80 -7.61 8.42 -27.44
C GLN A 80 -9.11 8.37 -27.11
N ILE A 81 -9.48 8.49 -25.83
CA ILE A 81 -10.88 8.52 -25.40
C ILE A 81 -11.52 9.91 -25.43
N GLY A 82 -10.79 10.94 -25.92
CA GLY A 82 -11.32 12.29 -26.07
C GLY A 82 -11.44 13.10 -24.79
N ARG A 83 -10.79 12.68 -23.68
CA ARG A 83 -10.88 13.34 -22.35
C ARG A 83 -9.67 14.20 -21.99
N LEU A 84 -8.67 14.33 -22.85
CA LEU A 84 -7.44 15.08 -22.50
C LEU A 84 -7.72 16.54 -22.16
N TYR A 85 -8.55 17.24 -22.95
CA TYR A 85 -8.93 18.64 -22.65
C TYR A 85 -9.80 18.78 -21.40
N PRO A 86 -10.86 17.99 -21.18
CA PRO A 86 -11.58 17.98 -19.90
C PRO A 86 -10.69 17.74 -18.69
N PHE A 87 -9.73 16.83 -18.79
CA PHE A 87 -8.76 16.58 -17.72
C PHE A 87 -7.86 17.79 -17.46
N TYR A 88 -7.37 18.44 -18.51
CA TYR A 88 -6.60 19.68 -18.41
C TYR A 88 -7.41 20.80 -17.70
N ILE A 89 -8.67 21.00 -18.09
CA ILE A 89 -9.56 22.04 -17.52
C ILE A 89 -9.88 21.76 -16.04
N ARG A 90 -9.90 20.48 -15.65
CA ARG A 90 -10.12 20.09 -14.23
C ARG A 90 -9.05 20.65 -13.29
N GLU A 91 -7.87 20.98 -13.77
CA GLU A 91 -6.74 21.53 -13.01
C GLU A 91 -6.36 20.74 -11.75
N SER A 92 -6.67 19.44 -11.75
CA SER A 92 -6.26 18.51 -10.70
C SER A 92 -5.38 17.42 -11.29
N PHE A 93 -4.16 17.27 -10.73
CA PHE A 93 -3.21 16.24 -11.18
C PHE A 93 -3.55 14.83 -10.65
N TYR A 94 -4.49 14.70 -9.73
CA TYR A 94 -4.89 13.43 -9.12
C TYR A 94 -6.08 12.82 -9.87
N PRO A 95 -5.89 11.76 -10.65
CA PRO A 95 -6.98 11.07 -11.33
C PRO A 95 -8.01 10.50 -10.35
N LEU A 96 -9.25 10.37 -10.79
CA LEU A 96 -10.21 9.56 -10.06
C LEU A 96 -9.75 8.09 -10.05
N ARG A 97 -10.01 7.38 -8.96
CA ARG A 97 -9.67 5.95 -8.85
C ARG A 97 -10.33 5.13 -9.97
N ALA A 98 -11.59 5.41 -10.29
CA ALA A 98 -12.29 4.82 -11.41
C ALA A 98 -11.65 5.15 -12.78
N GLU A 99 -11.08 6.35 -12.94
CA GLU A 99 -10.35 6.74 -14.16
C GLU A 99 -9.04 5.99 -14.30
N TYR A 100 -8.34 5.77 -13.20
CA TYR A 100 -7.11 4.97 -13.18
C TYR A 100 -7.40 3.48 -13.47
N ASP A 101 -8.49 2.90 -12.95
CA ASP A 101 -8.92 1.54 -13.28
C ASP A 101 -9.28 1.43 -14.78
N GLN A 102 -10.01 2.40 -15.35
CA GLN A 102 -10.29 2.45 -16.78
C GLN A 102 -9.01 2.52 -17.63
N TYR A 103 -8.04 3.30 -17.21
CA TYR A 103 -6.74 3.36 -17.85
C TYR A 103 -6.01 2.01 -17.80
N CYS A 104 -5.96 1.37 -16.66
CA CYS A 104 -5.33 0.05 -16.53
C CYS A 104 -6.04 -1.00 -17.43
N ARG A 105 -7.38 -1.02 -17.47
CA ARG A 105 -8.13 -1.89 -18.40
C ARG A 105 -7.78 -1.60 -19.85
N TRP A 106 -7.74 -0.32 -20.23
CA TRP A 106 -7.38 0.09 -21.58
C TRP A 106 -5.97 -0.37 -21.97
N VAL A 107 -5.01 -0.37 -21.05
CA VAL A 107 -3.66 -0.92 -21.29
C VAL A 107 -3.74 -2.44 -21.42
N ALA A 108 -4.41 -3.12 -20.49
CA ALA A 108 -4.53 -4.57 -20.49
C ALA A 108 -5.15 -5.11 -21.78
N ASP A 109 -6.16 -4.45 -22.32
CA ASP A 109 -6.87 -4.81 -23.57
C ASP A 109 -5.96 -4.74 -24.81
N GLN A 110 -4.80 -4.08 -24.74
CA GLN A 110 -3.88 -3.96 -25.86
C GLN A 110 -2.71 -4.96 -25.78
N LEU A 111 -2.63 -5.75 -24.71
CA LEU A 111 -1.52 -6.67 -24.45
C LEU A 111 -1.95 -8.12 -24.68
N ASP A 112 -1.50 -8.73 -25.77
CA ASP A 112 -1.69 -10.13 -26.11
C ASP A 112 -0.84 -11.10 -25.26
N THR A 113 0.08 -10.55 -24.47
CA THR A 113 0.93 -11.29 -23.53
C THR A 113 0.21 -11.68 -22.23
N ILE A 114 -0.99 -11.16 -21.99
CA ILE A 114 -1.77 -11.47 -20.78
C ILE A 114 -2.62 -12.73 -20.99
N ARG A 115 -2.63 -13.61 -20.01
CA ARG A 115 -3.47 -14.80 -19.97
C ARG A 115 -4.38 -14.76 -18.75
N TRP A 116 -5.64 -14.50 -19.00
CA TRP A 116 -6.70 -14.44 -18.00
C TRP A 116 -7.16 -15.84 -17.58
N GLY A 117 -7.74 -15.97 -16.38
CA GLY A 117 -8.27 -17.25 -15.86
C GLY A 117 -7.19 -18.29 -15.55
N HIS A 118 -5.92 -17.87 -15.39
CA HIS A 118 -4.78 -18.76 -15.11
C HIS A 118 -4.34 -18.61 -13.67
N GLU A 119 -4.87 -19.45 -12.77
CA GLU A 119 -4.45 -19.52 -11.36
C GLU A 119 -3.15 -20.32 -11.22
N VAL A 120 -2.04 -19.65 -10.90
CA VAL A 120 -0.77 -20.34 -10.67
C VAL A 120 -0.83 -21.18 -9.40
N THR A 121 -0.46 -22.46 -9.53
CA THR A 121 -0.53 -23.45 -8.45
C THR A 121 0.84 -23.98 -8.01
N ALA A 122 1.86 -23.88 -8.88
CA ALA A 122 3.23 -24.27 -8.54
C ALA A 122 4.26 -23.50 -9.38
N VAL A 123 5.40 -23.21 -8.75
CA VAL A 123 6.64 -22.76 -9.42
C VAL A 123 7.73 -23.75 -9.00
N GLU A 124 8.31 -24.44 -9.97
CA GLU A 124 9.32 -25.47 -9.75
C GLU A 124 10.59 -25.11 -10.51
N ARG A 125 11.75 -25.35 -9.91
CA ARG A 125 13.04 -25.11 -10.59
C ARG A 125 13.47 -26.38 -11.35
N GLU A 126 13.78 -26.21 -12.61
CA GLU A 126 14.29 -27.33 -13.45
C GLU A 126 15.83 -27.47 -13.37
N ALA A 127 16.33 -28.60 -13.86
CA ALA A 127 17.75 -28.90 -13.78
C ALA A 127 18.65 -27.92 -14.56
N ASP A 128 18.12 -27.31 -15.62
CA ASP A 128 18.81 -26.31 -16.44
C ASP A 128 18.79 -24.91 -15.84
N GLY A 129 18.10 -24.73 -14.69
CA GLY A 129 17.99 -23.47 -13.97
C GLY A 129 16.82 -22.62 -14.41
N THR A 130 15.98 -23.06 -15.33
CA THR A 130 14.69 -22.43 -15.65
C THR A 130 13.64 -22.78 -14.61
N TYR A 131 12.50 -22.09 -14.67
CA TYR A 131 11.34 -22.37 -13.81
C TYR A 131 10.19 -22.93 -14.64
N LEU A 132 9.55 -23.97 -14.13
CA LEU A 132 8.27 -24.47 -14.63
C LEU A 132 7.16 -23.82 -13.79
N VAL A 133 6.35 -22.98 -14.44
CA VAL A 133 5.20 -22.33 -13.83
C VAL A 133 3.94 -23.07 -14.23
N THR A 134 3.30 -23.71 -13.28
CA THR A 134 2.06 -24.48 -13.48
C THR A 134 0.85 -23.66 -13.07
N ALA A 135 -0.13 -23.55 -13.96
CA ALA A 135 -1.39 -22.85 -13.73
C ALA A 135 -2.59 -23.76 -14.01
N ARG A 136 -3.65 -23.53 -13.24
CA ARG A 136 -4.96 -24.16 -13.41
C ARG A 136 -5.94 -23.13 -14.00
N LEU A 137 -6.68 -23.54 -15.01
CA LEU A 137 -7.74 -22.76 -15.65
C LEU A 137 -9.07 -22.99 -14.91
N GLY A 138 -10.06 -22.10 -15.15
CA GLY A 138 -11.38 -22.17 -14.53
C GLY A 138 -12.16 -23.48 -14.86
N ASP A 139 -11.87 -24.14 -15.97
CA ASP A 139 -12.43 -25.45 -16.36
C ASP A 139 -11.68 -26.66 -15.71
N GLY A 140 -10.69 -26.40 -14.87
CA GLY A 140 -9.85 -27.39 -14.23
C GLY A 140 -8.65 -27.88 -15.08
N THR A 141 -8.52 -27.41 -16.31
CA THR A 141 -7.36 -27.74 -17.17
C THR A 141 -6.08 -27.20 -16.52
N VAL A 142 -5.01 -28.01 -16.56
CA VAL A 142 -3.69 -27.61 -16.05
C VAL A 142 -2.76 -27.38 -17.25
N THR A 143 -2.08 -26.23 -17.23
CA THR A 143 -1.05 -25.87 -18.20
C THR A 143 0.25 -25.52 -17.48
N SER A 144 1.38 -25.65 -18.19
CA SER A 144 2.69 -25.28 -17.64
C SER A 144 3.48 -24.48 -18.65
N LEU A 145 4.19 -23.46 -18.19
CA LEU A 145 5.06 -22.59 -18.97
C LEU A 145 6.47 -22.63 -18.40
N ARG A 146 7.48 -22.60 -19.28
CA ARG A 146 8.87 -22.44 -18.87
C ARG A 146 9.27 -20.97 -18.87
N ALA A 147 10.00 -20.55 -17.85
CA ALA A 147 10.49 -19.19 -17.70
C ALA A 147 11.95 -19.13 -17.28
N ARG A 148 12.70 -18.15 -17.77
CA ARG A 148 14.02 -17.81 -17.24
C ARG A 148 13.90 -17.03 -15.94
N HIS A 149 12.89 -16.15 -15.86
CA HIS A 149 12.63 -15.29 -14.71
C HIS A 149 11.14 -15.32 -14.35
N VAL A 150 10.84 -15.10 -13.06
CA VAL A 150 9.49 -15.02 -12.53
C VAL A 150 9.32 -13.71 -11.77
N VAL A 151 8.23 -12.97 -12.03
CA VAL A 151 7.93 -11.73 -11.31
C VAL A 151 6.59 -11.85 -10.58
N LEU A 152 6.63 -11.73 -9.25
CA LEU A 152 5.46 -11.85 -8.38
C LEU A 152 4.80 -10.49 -8.18
N GLY A 153 3.67 -10.25 -8.83
CA GLY A 153 2.80 -9.09 -8.67
C GLY A 153 1.44 -9.48 -8.08
N ILE A 154 1.45 -10.37 -7.07
CA ILE A 154 0.25 -11.02 -6.52
C ILE A 154 -0.54 -10.18 -5.53
N GLY A 155 -0.11 -8.93 -5.28
CA GLY A 155 -0.74 -8.01 -4.34
C GLY A 155 -0.61 -8.45 -2.88
N THR A 156 -1.51 -7.91 -2.07
CA THR A 156 -1.56 -8.06 -0.63
C THR A 156 -2.85 -8.76 -0.18
N GLU A 157 -2.90 -9.25 1.04
CA GLU A 157 -4.10 -9.81 1.67
C GLU A 157 -4.62 -8.91 2.79
N PRO A 158 -5.94 -8.94 3.10
CA PRO A 158 -6.51 -8.22 4.22
C PRO A 158 -5.81 -8.55 5.54
N THR A 159 -5.54 -7.53 6.35
CA THR A 159 -5.08 -7.71 7.72
C THR A 159 -6.28 -7.76 8.66
N VAL A 160 -6.58 -8.92 9.21
CA VAL A 160 -7.57 -9.08 10.28
C VAL A 160 -6.82 -9.02 11.62
N PRO A 161 -7.18 -8.11 12.55
CA PRO A 161 -6.56 -8.08 13.86
C PRO A 161 -6.85 -9.37 14.64
N PRO A 162 -5.95 -9.85 15.51
CA PRO A 162 -6.16 -11.08 16.28
C PRO A 162 -7.49 -11.10 17.05
N VAL A 163 -7.93 -9.95 17.57
CA VAL A 163 -9.21 -9.79 18.27
C VAL A 163 -10.45 -10.05 17.40
N ALA A 164 -10.30 -9.97 16.07
CA ALA A 164 -11.38 -10.18 15.11
C ALA A 164 -11.20 -11.47 14.29
N GLU A 165 -10.14 -12.25 14.54
CA GLU A 165 -9.96 -13.55 13.89
C GLU A 165 -11.05 -14.54 14.32
N GLY A 166 -11.77 -15.12 13.34
CA GLY A 166 -12.87 -16.02 13.60
C GLY A 166 -14.12 -15.36 14.21
N LEU A 167 -14.21 -14.03 14.22
CA LEU A 167 -15.37 -13.32 14.70
C LEU A 167 -16.59 -13.67 13.83
N GLU A 168 -17.63 -14.18 14.49
CA GLU A 168 -18.91 -14.51 13.84
C GLU A 168 -19.68 -13.23 13.46
N GLY A 169 -20.77 -13.40 12.68
CA GLY A 169 -21.63 -12.31 12.25
C GLY A 169 -21.16 -11.63 10.95
N PRO A 170 -21.90 -10.62 10.48
CA PRO A 170 -21.66 -9.98 9.17
C PRO A 170 -20.55 -8.93 9.24
N VAL A 171 -19.31 -9.35 9.61
CA VAL A 171 -18.14 -8.48 9.60
C VAL A 171 -17.64 -8.29 8.17
N THR A 172 -17.29 -7.05 7.81
CA THR A 172 -16.80 -6.69 6.48
C THR A 172 -15.39 -6.10 6.57
N HIS A 173 -14.45 -6.59 5.75
CA HIS A 173 -13.18 -5.90 5.54
C HIS A 173 -13.35 -4.79 4.49
N SER A 174 -12.58 -3.69 4.62
CA SER A 174 -12.64 -2.56 3.67
C SER A 174 -12.53 -2.97 2.19
N GLY A 175 -11.77 -4.02 1.87
CA GLY A 175 -11.65 -4.54 0.51
C GLY A 175 -12.96 -5.05 -0.13
N HIS A 176 -14.01 -5.23 0.67
CA HIS A 176 -15.35 -5.70 0.26
C HIS A 176 -16.46 -4.73 0.65
N TYR A 177 -16.10 -3.49 1.01
CA TYR A 177 -17.06 -2.54 1.56
C TYR A 177 -18.26 -2.28 0.62
N LEU A 178 -18.02 -1.99 -0.66
CA LEU A 178 -19.09 -1.67 -1.61
C LEU A 178 -20.06 -2.84 -1.83
N GLU A 179 -19.61 -4.08 -1.70
CA GLU A 179 -20.45 -5.28 -1.81
C GLU A 179 -21.45 -5.35 -0.64
N HIS A 180 -21.10 -4.79 0.52
CA HIS A 180 -21.89 -4.85 1.76
C HIS A 180 -22.48 -3.51 2.19
N ARG A 181 -22.21 -2.42 1.45
CA ARG A 181 -22.64 -1.06 1.77
C ARG A 181 -24.12 -0.95 2.10
N ALA A 182 -25.00 -1.44 1.22
CA ALA A 182 -26.43 -1.38 1.42
C ALA A 182 -26.86 -2.11 2.70
N ALA A 183 -26.32 -3.32 2.94
CA ALA A 183 -26.60 -4.08 4.15
C ALA A 183 -26.12 -3.41 5.43
N LEU A 184 -25.03 -2.62 5.36
CA LEU A 184 -24.57 -1.80 6.49
C LEU A 184 -25.48 -0.60 6.72
N GLN A 185 -25.93 0.07 5.66
CA GLN A 185 -26.83 1.23 5.74
C GLN A 185 -28.24 0.89 6.27
N ASP A 186 -28.64 -0.38 6.21
CA ASP A 186 -29.90 -0.89 6.78
C ASP A 186 -29.83 -1.19 8.30
N LYS A 187 -28.67 -0.96 8.96
CA LYS A 187 -28.46 -1.22 10.38
C LYS A 187 -28.85 0.00 11.23
N GLU A 188 -29.14 -0.22 12.51
CA GLU A 188 -29.32 0.88 13.48
C GLU A 188 -27.98 1.49 13.92
N SER A 189 -26.89 0.74 13.80
CA SER A 189 -25.55 1.19 14.17
C SER A 189 -24.46 0.52 13.35
N VAL A 190 -23.47 1.30 12.94
CA VAL A 190 -22.31 0.84 12.17
C VAL A 190 -21.03 1.34 12.82
N THR A 191 -20.06 0.44 13.00
CA THR A 191 -18.73 0.79 13.53
C THR A 191 -17.66 0.53 12.48
N VAL A 192 -16.82 1.55 12.21
CA VAL A 192 -15.61 1.46 11.37
C VAL A 192 -14.39 1.42 12.27
N ILE A 193 -13.53 0.41 12.11
CA ILE A 193 -12.27 0.27 12.84
C ILE A 193 -11.11 0.47 11.87
N GLY A 194 -10.30 1.50 12.09
CA GLY A 194 -9.13 1.78 11.27
C GLY A 194 -8.62 3.21 11.40
N SER A 195 -7.41 3.47 10.92
CA SER A 195 -6.74 4.76 11.06
C SER A 195 -6.20 5.36 9.76
N GLY A 196 -6.42 4.71 8.63
CA GLY A 196 -5.87 5.12 7.33
C GLY A 196 -6.94 5.59 6.35
N GLN A 197 -6.52 5.82 5.11
CA GLN A 197 -7.34 6.35 4.02
C GLN A 197 -8.65 5.58 3.81
N SER A 198 -8.61 4.22 3.76
CA SER A 198 -9.82 3.42 3.56
C SER A 198 -10.84 3.58 4.69
N ALA A 199 -10.39 3.73 5.94
CA ALA A 199 -11.29 3.98 7.06
C ALA A 199 -11.99 5.33 6.93
N ALA A 200 -11.24 6.37 6.53
CA ALA A 200 -11.76 7.71 6.34
C ALA A 200 -12.75 7.80 5.15
N GLU A 201 -12.42 7.15 4.03
CA GLU A 201 -13.30 7.09 2.86
C GLU A 201 -14.63 6.38 3.18
N ILE A 202 -14.57 5.23 3.86
CA ILE A 202 -15.76 4.48 4.28
C ILE A 202 -16.56 5.30 5.30
N TYR A 203 -15.88 5.94 6.26
CA TYR A 203 -16.56 6.79 7.23
C TYR A 203 -17.29 7.96 6.57
N LEU A 204 -16.67 8.63 5.60
CA LEU A 204 -17.30 9.73 4.86
C LEU A 204 -18.51 9.25 4.06
N ASP A 205 -18.40 8.15 3.33
CA ASP A 205 -19.48 7.58 2.54
C ASP A 205 -20.70 7.21 3.43
N LEU A 206 -20.45 6.59 4.58
CA LEU A 206 -21.50 6.31 5.55
C LEU A 206 -22.03 7.60 6.20
N LEU A 207 -21.19 8.60 6.49
CA LEU A 207 -21.60 9.87 7.05
C LEU A 207 -22.55 10.64 6.11
N GLU A 208 -22.26 10.63 4.82
CA GLU A 208 -23.13 11.24 3.79
C GLU A 208 -24.49 10.54 3.69
N GLY A 209 -24.55 9.22 3.86
CA GLY A 209 -25.78 8.44 3.89
C GLY A 209 -26.58 8.57 5.21
N LEU A 210 -25.97 9.09 6.26
CA LEU A 210 -26.56 9.11 7.59
C LEU A 210 -27.91 9.86 7.69
N PRO A 211 -28.13 11.01 7.03
CA PRO A 211 -29.41 11.70 7.05
C PRO A 211 -30.58 10.89 6.44
N GLU A 212 -30.29 10.01 5.48
CA GLU A 212 -31.28 9.16 4.81
C GLU A 212 -31.59 7.90 5.61
N HIS A 213 -30.56 7.26 6.14
CA HIS A 213 -30.67 5.94 6.75
C HIS A 213 -30.84 5.98 8.29
N GLY A 214 -30.35 7.01 8.96
CA GLY A 214 -30.63 7.28 10.38
C GLY A 214 -29.86 6.41 11.40
N TYR A 215 -28.84 5.68 10.99
CA TYR A 215 -28.00 4.88 11.90
C TYR A 215 -27.10 5.74 12.78
N HIS A 216 -26.59 5.15 13.86
CA HIS A 216 -25.47 5.73 14.62
C HIS A 216 -24.14 5.24 14.04
N LEU A 217 -23.27 6.18 13.65
CA LEU A 217 -21.98 5.86 13.03
C LEU A 217 -20.83 6.04 14.03
N THR A 218 -20.06 4.98 14.28
CA THR A 218 -18.89 5.03 15.16
C THR A 218 -17.61 4.83 14.35
N TRP A 219 -16.58 5.64 14.62
CA TRP A 219 -15.24 5.43 14.07
C TRP A 219 -14.22 5.29 15.19
N ILE A 220 -13.57 4.12 15.27
CA ILE A 220 -12.58 3.78 16.29
C ILE A 220 -11.20 3.69 15.64
N THR A 221 -10.24 4.43 16.19
CA THR A 221 -8.84 4.37 15.78
C THR A 221 -7.90 4.33 16.99
N ARG A 222 -6.92 3.42 16.94
CA ARG A 222 -5.83 3.39 17.93
C ARG A 222 -4.81 4.53 17.75
N SER A 223 -4.86 5.23 16.61
CA SER A 223 -4.04 6.42 16.41
C SER A 223 -4.49 7.53 17.37
N PRO A 224 -3.56 8.27 18.00
CA PRO A 224 -3.89 9.33 18.94
C PRO A 224 -4.65 10.49 18.29
N ARG A 225 -4.71 10.55 16.99
CA ARG A 225 -5.46 11.53 16.18
C ARG A 225 -5.63 11.02 14.76
N PHE A 226 -6.45 11.71 13.97
CA PHE A 226 -6.57 11.48 12.53
C PHE A 226 -5.41 12.16 11.82
N PHE A 227 -4.35 11.38 11.54
CA PHE A 227 -3.14 11.91 10.93
C PHE A 227 -3.33 12.12 9.42
N PRO A 228 -3.08 13.34 8.91
CA PRO A 228 -2.94 13.54 7.49
C PRO A 228 -1.65 12.89 6.98
N MET A 229 -1.66 12.46 5.70
CA MET A 229 -0.42 12.12 5.00
C MET A 229 0.44 13.36 4.80
N GLU A 230 1.76 13.17 4.85
CA GLU A 230 2.71 14.27 4.67
C GLU A 230 3.12 14.40 3.21
N TYR A 231 2.61 15.45 2.56
CA TYR A 231 2.89 15.75 1.13
C TYR A 231 3.86 16.91 0.93
N THR A 232 4.62 17.31 1.94
CA THR A 232 5.61 18.37 1.74
C THR A 232 6.71 17.87 0.80
N LYS A 233 7.19 18.76 -0.09
CA LYS A 233 8.10 18.34 -1.17
C LYS A 233 9.38 17.69 -0.68
N LEU A 234 9.96 18.18 0.42
CA LEU A 234 11.15 17.58 1.00
C LEU A 234 10.85 16.21 1.66
N THR A 235 9.66 16.02 2.23
CA THR A 235 9.24 14.71 2.73
C THR A 235 9.01 13.71 1.59
N LEU A 236 8.44 14.17 0.46
CA LEU A 236 8.26 13.32 -0.74
C LEU A 236 9.58 12.84 -1.34
N GLU A 237 10.72 13.50 -1.09
CA GLU A 237 12.04 13.00 -1.48
C GLU A 237 12.43 11.67 -0.81
N MET A 238 11.73 11.27 0.27
CA MET A 238 11.87 9.93 0.85
C MET A 238 11.35 8.83 -0.09
N THR A 239 10.55 9.19 -1.10
CA THR A 239 10.16 8.30 -2.20
C THR A 239 11.20 8.44 -3.31
N SER A 240 12.43 7.97 -3.06
CA SER A 240 13.56 8.09 -3.96
C SER A 240 14.50 6.88 -3.91
N PRO A 241 15.24 6.59 -4.99
CA PRO A 241 16.26 5.53 -5.00
C PRO A 241 17.29 5.67 -3.88
N GLU A 242 17.71 6.91 -3.57
CA GLU A 242 18.67 7.20 -2.51
C GLU A 242 18.13 6.81 -1.15
N TYR A 243 16.86 7.12 -0.87
CA TYR A 243 16.26 6.73 0.40
C TYR A 243 16.12 5.21 0.53
N ALA A 244 15.72 4.51 -0.54
CA ALA A 244 15.65 3.06 -0.55
C ALA A 244 17.03 2.43 -0.26
N ARG A 245 18.09 2.93 -0.89
CA ARG A 245 19.48 2.48 -0.66
C ARG A 245 19.88 2.71 0.79
N TYR A 246 19.73 3.94 1.30
CA TYR A 246 19.97 4.28 2.69
C TYR A 246 19.21 3.37 3.66
N PHE A 247 17.91 3.19 3.44
CA PHE A 247 17.06 2.38 4.30
C PHE A 247 17.49 0.92 4.34
N ARG A 248 17.87 0.33 3.18
CA ARG A 248 18.33 -1.06 3.07
C ARG A 248 19.64 -1.31 3.82
N GLU A 249 20.53 -0.34 3.87
CA GLU A 249 21.81 -0.44 4.58
C GLU A 249 21.66 -0.39 6.11
N LEU A 250 20.52 0.05 6.61
CA LEU A 250 20.26 0.08 8.04
C LEU A 250 20.05 -1.33 8.62
N PRO A 251 20.45 -1.58 9.88
CA PRO A 251 20.09 -2.81 10.58
C PRO A 251 18.58 -3.05 10.58
N MET A 252 18.16 -4.32 10.49
CA MET A 252 16.76 -4.74 10.43
C MET A 252 15.92 -4.11 11.54
N GLU A 253 16.40 -4.13 12.77
CA GLU A 253 15.69 -3.56 13.93
C GLU A 253 15.43 -2.06 13.75
N ARG A 254 16.40 -1.35 13.14
CA ARG A 254 16.26 0.09 12.87
C ARG A 254 15.24 0.34 11.76
N ARG A 255 15.27 -0.46 10.71
CA ARG A 255 14.27 -0.39 9.64
C ARG A 255 12.86 -0.60 10.17
N ASP A 256 12.66 -1.60 11.05
CA ASP A 256 11.36 -1.89 11.65
C ASP A 256 10.85 -0.75 12.58
N VAL A 257 11.75 -0.03 13.25
CA VAL A 257 11.38 1.19 13.99
C VAL A 257 10.92 2.27 13.02
N LEU A 258 11.71 2.55 11.98
CA LEU A 258 11.39 3.59 10.99
C LEU A 258 10.06 3.31 10.26
N LEU A 259 9.77 2.06 9.88
CA LEU A 259 8.48 1.72 9.27
C LEU A 259 7.28 2.06 10.16
N ARG A 260 7.43 1.95 11.47
CA ARG A 260 6.37 2.35 12.41
C ARG A 260 6.27 3.87 12.57
N GLU A 261 7.41 4.55 12.71
CA GLU A 261 7.49 6.00 12.91
C GLU A 261 7.05 6.78 11.66
N GLN A 262 7.34 6.25 10.48
CA GLN A 262 7.09 6.89 9.18
C GLN A 262 5.76 6.49 8.54
N ARG A 263 4.88 5.80 9.25
CA ARG A 263 3.59 5.34 8.70
C ARG A 263 2.75 6.47 8.08
N ASN A 264 2.83 7.67 8.64
CA ASN A 264 2.06 8.83 8.17
C ASN A 264 2.49 9.34 6.79
N LEU A 265 3.67 8.93 6.29
CA LEU A 265 4.13 9.30 4.95
C LEU A 265 3.25 8.69 3.84
N TYR A 266 2.65 7.51 4.08
CA TYR A 266 1.94 6.75 3.05
C TYR A 266 0.72 5.95 3.56
N LYS A 267 0.50 5.90 4.87
CA LYS A 267 -0.65 5.22 5.51
C LYS A 267 -1.52 6.18 6.32
N GLY A 268 -1.35 7.49 6.13
CA GLY A 268 -2.21 8.54 6.67
C GLY A 268 -3.51 8.70 5.87
N ILE A 269 -4.24 9.77 6.17
CA ILE A 269 -5.45 10.18 5.45
C ILE A 269 -5.09 11.39 4.59
N SER A 270 -5.62 11.51 3.38
CA SER A 270 -5.40 12.76 2.62
C SER A 270 -5.97 13.96 3.38
N GLY A 271 -5.25 15.08 3.40
CA GLY A 271 -5.68 16.30 4.10
C GLY A 271 -7.06 16.75 3.66
N ASP A 272 -7.31 16.77 2.35
CA ASP A 272 -8.59 17.16 1.76
C ASP A 272 -9.75 16.27 2.26
N LEU A 273 -9.50 14.96 2.47
CA LEU A 273 -10.53 14.05 2.99
C LEU A 273 -10.82 14.32 4.48
N VAL A 274 -9.82 14.67 5.28
CA VAL A 274 -10.02 15.07 6.68
C VAL A 274 -10.89 16.32 6.74
N ASP A 275 -10.59 17.31 5.90
CA ASP A 275 -11.37 18.57 5.80
C ASP A 275 -12.79 18.30 5.31
N GLN A 276 -12.97 17.46 4.30
CA GLN A 276 -14.29 17.07 3.78
C GLN A 276 -15.14 16.36 4.84
N ILE A 277 -14.55 15.48 5.65
CA ILE A 277 -15.25 14.83 6.78
C ILE A 277 -15.73 15.89 7.77
N TYR A 278 -14.87 16.82 8.15
CA TYR A 278 -15.23 17.87 9.09
C TYR A 278 -16.36 18.78 8.54
N ASP A 279 -16.24 19.20 7.29
CA ASP A 279 -17.24 20.06 6.63
C ASP A 279 -18.59 19.33 6.49
N THR A 280 -18.59 18.02 6.23
CA THR A 280 -19.79 17.19 6.18
C THR A 280 -20.46 17.10 7.56
N LEU A 281 -19.70 16.86 8.62
CA LEU A 281 -20.20 16.86 10.00
C LEU A 281 -20.81 18.23 10.36
N TYR A 282 -20.11 19.30 10.01
CA TYR A 282 -20.58 20.67 10.25
C TYR A 282 -21.87 20.97 9.49
N ARG A 283 -21.93 20.63 8.20
CA ARG A 283 -23.12 20.81 7.34
C ARG A 283 -24.32 20.06 7.91
N ILE A 284 -24.21 18.77 8.23
CA ILE A 284 -25.31 17.97 8.79
C ILE A 284 -25.81 18.61 10.09
N ARG A 285 -24.93 19.05 10.98
CA ARG A 285 -25.31 19.72 12.24
C ARG A 285 -26.08 21.00 12.01
N VAL A 286 -25.68 21.81 11.03
CA VAL A 286 -26.36 23.07 10.69
C VAL A 286 -27.72 22.80 10.06
N GLU A 287 -27.80 21.88 9.11
CA GLU A 287 -29.03 21.54 8.38
C GLU A 287 -30.09 20.88 9.28
N THR A 288 -29.68 20.03 10.22
CA THR A 288 -30.60 19.33 11.12
C THR A 288 -30.91 20.10 12.39
N GLY A 289 -30.05 21.06 12.79
CA GLY A 289 -30.16 21.75 14.08
C GLY A 289 -29.92 20.84 15.30
N ALA A 290 -29.49 19.60 15.10
CA ALA A 290 -29.30 18.58 16.12
C ALA A 290 -27.87 18.05 16.14
N PRO A 291 -27.41 17.41 17.24
CA PRO A 291 -26.14 16.70 17.24
C PRO A 291 -26.14 15.61 16.17
N VAL A 292 -25.02 15.49 15.43
CA VAL A 292 -24.84 14.42 14.44
C VAL A 292 -24.73 13.08 15.20
N PRO A 293 -25.51 12.04 14.84
CA PRO A 293 -25.48 10.75 15.54
C PRO A 293 -24.22 9.97 15.17
N THR A 294 -23.06 10.46 15.58
CA THR A 294 -21.77 9.83 15.35
C THR A 294 -20.86 9.91 16.57
N THR A 295 -19.94 8.96 16.68
CA THR A 295 -18.92 8.90 17.71
C THR A 295 -17.55 8.65 17.07
N LEU A 296 -16.61 9.56 17.29
CA LEU A 296 -15.22 9.43 16.85
C LEU A 296 -14.32 9.18 18.05
N LEU A 297 -13.69 8.01 18.13
CA LEU A 297 -12.81 7.60 19.21
C LEU A 297 -11.38 7.46 18.68
N THR A 298 -10.53 8.41 19.03
CA THR A 298 -9.08 8.33 18.80
C THR A 298 -8.39 7.71 20.01
N ASN A 299 -7.12 7.32 19.85
CA ASN A 299 -6.30 6.72 20.91
C ASN A 299 -6.98 5.53 21.60
N SER A 300 -7.79 4.80 20.83
CA SER A 300 -8.72 3.78 21.31
C SER A 300 -8.49 2.47 20.55
N GLU A 301 -8.07 1.45 21.28
CA GLU A 301 -7.81 0.11 20.75
C GLU A 301 -8.93 -0.85 21.09
N VAL A 302 -9.43 -1.58 20.08
CA VAL A 302 -10.35 -2.69 20.32
C VAL A 302 -9.54 -3.88 20.81
N ARG A 303 -9.75 -4.28 22.07
CA ARG A 303 -9.03 -5.39 22.72
C ARG A 303 -9.87 -6.65 22.85
N GLU A 304 -11.19 -6.51 22.78
CA GLU A 304 -12.14 -7.60 22.82
C GLU A 304 -13.21 -7.41 21.76
N ALA A 305 -13.63 -8.47 21.11
CA ALA A 305 -14.74 -8.47 20.17
C ALA A 305 -15.51 -9.78 20.27
N SER A 306 -16.84 -9.69 20.27
CA SER A 306 -17.72 -10.85 20.23
C SER A 306 -18.98 -10.54 19.46
N TRP A 307 -19.60 -11.59 18.91
CA TRP A 307 -20.90 -11.53 18.24
C TRP A 307 -21.99 -12.15 19.13
N ASP A 308 -23.03 -11.39 19.41
CA ASP A 308 -24.22 -11.84 20.12
C ASP A 308 -25.32 -12.15 19.10
N ALA A 309 -25.40 -13.39 18.68
CA ALA A 309 -26.35 -13.83 17.64
C ALA A 309 -27.82 -13.59 18.01
N PRO A 310 -28.28 -13.75 19.31
CA PRO A 310 -29.65 -13.43 19.72
C PRO A 310 -30.05 -11.97 19.50
N THR A 311 -29.14 -11.05 19.71
CA THR A 311 -29.39 -9.60 19.54
C THR A 311 -28.95 -9.07 18.17
N GLY A 312 -28.16 -9.85 17.40
CA GLY A 312 -27.61 -9.41 16.13
C GLY A 312 -26.60 -8.25 16.28
N ARG A 313 -25.85 -8.24 17.40
CA ARG A 313 -24.92 -7.13 17.72
C ARG A 313 -23.53 -7.62 18.04
N TYR A 314 -22.55 -6.83 17.63
CA TYR A 314 -21.17 -6.91 18.13
C TYR A 314 -21.06 -6.21 19.47
N ARG A 315 -20.25 -6.78 20.37
CA ARG A 315 -19.76 -6.15 21.59
C ARG A 315 -18.27 -5.98 21.47
N LEU A 316 -17.83 -4.73 21.50
CA LEU A 316 -16.43 -4.35 21.32
C LEU A 316 -15.90 -3.75 22.62
N GLY A 317 -14.97 -4.42 23.28
CA GLY A 317 -14.23 -3.89 24.42
C GLY A 317 -13.12 -2.95 23.91
N VAL A 318 -13.30 -1.66 24.15
CA VAL A 318 -12.42 -0.59 23.64
C VAL A 318 -11.64 0.01 24.80
N HIS A 319 -10.32 0.04 24.69
CA HIS A 319 -9.43 0.64 25.67
C HIS A 319 -8.85 1.95 25.14
N HIS A 320 -9.02 3.02 25.90
CA HIS A 320 -8.45 4.34 25.61
C HIS A 320 -7.09 4.49 26.31
N GLU A 321 -6.01 4.56 25.53
CA GLU A 321 -4.63 4.46 26.02
C GLU A 321 -4.24 5.60 26.98
N GLU A 322 -4.58 6.85 26.67
CA GLU A 322 -4.19 7.99 27.51
C GLU A 322 -4.94 8.07 28.84
N GLN A 323 -6.16 7.56 28.90
CA GLN A 323 -6.99 7.58 30.09
C GLN A 323 -6.86 6.30 30.91
N ASP A 324 -6.21 5.26 30.36
CA ASP A 324 -6.20 3.89 30.91
C ASP A 324 -7.60 3.43 31.32
N ALA A 325 -8.57 3.65 30.42
CA ALA A 325 -9.99 3.39 30.68
C ALA A 325 -10.58 2.53 29.58
N ALA A 326 -11.50 1.63 29.94
CA ALA A 326 -12.20 0.78 29.01
C ALA A 326 -13.68 1.15 28.92
N VAL A 327 -14.22 1.04 27.70
CA VAL A 327 -15.66 1.19 27.42
C VAL A 327 -16.12 0.04 26.53
N GLU A 328 -17.39 -0.28 26.55
CA GLU A 328 -18.02 -1.20 25.61
C GLU A 328 -18.76 -0.41 24.52
N VAL A 329 -18.51 -0.77 23.26
CA VAL A 329 -19.25 -0.26 22.10
C VAL A 329 -20.08 -1.40 21.51
N SER A 330 -21.39 -1.17 21.36
CA SER A 330 -22.31 -2.12 20.73
C SER A 330 -22.66 -1.66 19.31
N SER A 331 -22.60 -2.56 18.32
CA SER A 331 -22.83 -2.23 16.92
C SER A 331 -23.48 -3.39 16.16
N GLU A 332 -24.36 -3.10 15.21
CA GLU A 332 -24.97 -4.12 14.34
C GLU A 332 -24.16 -4.37 13.07
N GLY A 333 -23.47 -3.35 12.55
CA GLY A 333 -22.56 -3.46 11.43
C GLY A 333 -21.12 -3.21 11.87
N LEU A 334 -20.18 -4.00 11.35
CA LEU A 334 -18.75 -3.86 11.67
C LEU A 334 -17.90 -3.86 10.39
N VAL A 335 -17.12 -2.80 10.23
CA VAL A 335 -16.17 -2.67 9.12
C VAL A 335 -14.74 -2.62 9.65
N LEU A 336 -13.92 -3.57 9.18
CA LEU A 336 -12.51 -3.63 9.49
C LEU A 336 -11.72 -2.93 8.36
N ALA A 337 -11.35 -1.68 8.56
CA ALA A 337 -10.46 -0.94 7.67
C ALA A 337 -9.01 -0.97 8.21
N THR A 338 -8.54 -2.16 8.49
CA THR A 338 -7.32 -2.45 9.24
C THR A 338 -6.08 -2.66 8.35
N GLY A 339 -6.25 -2.44 7.05
CA GLY A 339 -5.19 -2.44 6.05
C GLY A 339 -4.86 -3.83 5.50
N TYR A 340 -3.70 -3.91 4.87
CA TYR A 340 -3.26 -5.09 4.13
C TYR A 340 -1.83 -5.45 4.50
N ARG A 341 -1.45 -6.70 4.24
CA ARG A 341 -0.09 -7.22 4.41
C ARG A 341 0.36 -8.02 3.19
N PRO A 342 1.66 -8.09 2.88
CA PRO A 342 2.19 -9.02 1.90
C PRO A 342 1.90 -10.46 2.31
N ARG A 343 1.71 -11.33 1.33
CA ARG A 343 1.55 -12.77 1.53
C ARG A 343 2.68 -13.57 0.90
N THR A 344 3.02 -14.70 1.47
CA THR A 344 3.86 -15.71 0.82
C THR A 344 2.94 -16.74 0.17
N PRO A 345 2.93 -16.85 -1.17
CA PRO A 345 2.02 -17.75 -1.86
C PRO A 345 2.47 -19.21 -1.73
N HIS A 346 1.50 -20.12 -1.56
CA HIS A 346 1.78 -21.56 -1.45
C HIS A 346 2.43 -22.15 -2.69
N PHE A 347 2.21 -21.59 -3.86
CA PHE A 347 2.79 -22.07 -5.10
C PHE A 347 4.32 -21.93 -5.17
N LEU A 348 4.94 -21.18 -4.25
CA LEU A 348 6.41 -21.14 -4.11
C LEU A 348 6.98 -22.25 -3.20
N ALA A 349 6.16 -23.11 -2.61
CA ALA A 349 6.62 -24.18 -1.74
C ALA A 349 7.69 -25.10 -2.39
N PRO A 350 7.62 -25.44 -3.69
CA PRO A 350 8.64 -26.27 -4.34
C PRO A 350 10.03 -25.63 -4.45
N VAL A 351 10.10 -24.29 -4.34
CA VAL A 351 11.36 -23.52 -4.41
C VAL A 351 11.66 -22.77 -3.11
N ALA A 352 10.99 -23.13 -2.01
CA ALA A 352 11.08 -22.41 -0.73
C ALA A 352 12.51 -22.37 -0.17
N ASP A 353 13.31 -23.43 -0.40
CA ASP A 353 14.72 -23.51 0.00
C ASP A 353 15.65 -22.57 -0.76
N ARG A 354 15.16 -22.01 -1.86
CA ARG A 354 15.91 -21.03 -2.68
C ARG A 354 15.52 -19.59 -2.41
N ILE A 355 14.38 -19.37 -1.74
CA ILE A 355 13.91 -18.01 -1.40
C ILE A 355 14.72 -17.50 -0.21
N ARG A 356 15.35 -16.34 -0.38
CA ARG A 356 16.05 -15.65 0.71
C ARG A 356 15.04 -15.07 1.70
N ARG A 357 15.29 -15.33 2.99
CA ARG A 357 14.43 -14.86 4.09
C ARG A 357 15.27 -14.14 5.14
N ASP A 358 14.71 -13.09 5.70
CA ASP A 358 15.27 -12.43 6.88
C ASP A 358 14.92 -13.22 8.17
N ALA A 359 15.43 -12.74 9.32
CA ALA A 359 15.20 -13.39 10.61
C ALA A 359 13.72 -13.39 11.07
N ARG A 360 12.82 -12.70 10.35
CA ARG A 360 11.37 -12.67 10.60
C ARG A 360 10.57 -13.37 9.51
N ASP A 361 11.22 -14.21 8.74
CA ASP A 361 10.61 -14.98 7.62
C ASP A 361 10.01 -14.11 6.51
N ARG A 362 10.46 -12.83 6.37
CA ARG A 362 10.08 -11.96 5.26
C ARG A 362 11.08 -12.12 4.11
N TYR A 363 10.72 -11.74 2.89
CA TYR A 363 11.65 -11.76 1.76
C TYR A 363 12.88 -10.90 2.02
N ASP A 364 14.08 -11.48 1.97
CA ASP A 364 15.33 -10.70 1.96
C ASP A 364 15.59 -10.22 0.51
N THR A 365 14.94 -9.09 0.18
CA THR A 365 14.86 -8.58 -1.19
C THR A 365 16.14 -7.86 -1.59
N GLY A 366 16.69 -8.23 -2.74
CA GLY A 366 17.84 -7.57 -3.35
C GLY A 366 17.57 -6.12 -3.77
N ALA A 367 18.61 -5.37 -4.12
CA ALA A 367 18.47 -4.02 -4.70
C ALA A 367 17.74 -4.04 -6.04
N ASP A 368 17.84 -5.15 -6.74
CA ASP A 368 17.20 -5.47 -8.02
C ASP A 368 15.80 -6.07 -7.86
N TYR A 369 15.25 -6.09 -6.65
CA TYR A 369 13.96 -6.70 -6.28
C TYR A 369 13.93 -8.24 -6.38
N SER A 370 15.06 -8.91 -6.59
CA SER A 370 15.15 -10.37 -6.55
C SER A 370 15.04 -10.91 -5.12
N VAL A 371 14.48 -12.12 -4.97
CA VAL A 371 14.27 -12.76 -3.65
C VAL A 371 14.84 -14.17 -3.56
N ASP A 372 15.41 -14.70 -4.63
CA ASP A 372 15.98 -16.05 -4.65
C ASP A 372 17.50 -16.05 -4.77
N LEU A 373 18.12 -17.21 -4.57
CA LEU A 373 19.57 -17.39 -4.63
C LEU A 373 20.16 -17.22 -6.03
N ASP A 374 19.34 -17.38 -7.08
CA ASP A 374 19.77 -17.27 -8.48
C ASP A 374 19.54 -15.86 -9.06
N GLY A 375 18.83 -14.95 -8.32
CA GLY A 375 18.48 -13.61 -8.77
C GLY A 375 17.47 -13.63 -9.94
N ARG A 376 16.54 -14.57 -9.95
CA ARG A 376 15.60 -14.81 -11.06
C ARG A 376 14.13 -14.76 -10.66
N ILE A 377 13.82 -14.73 -9.35
CA ILE A 377 12.47 -14.51 -8.83
C ILE A 377 12.43 -13.13 -8.21
N PHE A 378 11.57 -12.28 -8.74
CA PHE A 378 11.40 -10.88 -8.33
C PHE A 378 10.06 -10.68 -7.64
N VAL A 379 9.97 -9.69 -6.74
CA VAL A 379 8.72 -9.32 -6.08
C VAL A 379 8.36 -7.86 -6.35
N GLN A 380 7.06 -7.58 -6.37
CA GLN A 380 6.51 -6.25 -6.45
C GLN A 380 5.50 -6.02 -5.32
N ASN A 381 5.71 -4.98 -4.53
CA ASN A 381 4.90 -4.61 -3.36
C ASN A 381 4.86 -5.65 -2.23
N ALA A 382 5.96 -6.38 -2.04
CA ALA A 382 6.18 -7.27 -0.90
C ALA A 382 7.45 -6.93 -0.11
N GLU A 383 8.13 -5.85 -0.49
CA GLU A 383 9.47 -5.45 -0.05
C GLU A 383 9.50 -4.20 0.85
N GLU A 384 8.38 -3.78 1.43
CA GLU A 384 8.29 -2.59 2.30
C GLU A 384 9.36 -2.57 3.41
N HIS A 385 9.69 -3.72 4.01
CA HIS A 385 10.68 -3.85 5.07
C HIS A 385 12.15 -3.73 4.60
N THR A 386 12.38 -3.70 3.29
CA THR A 386 13.71 -3.48 2.68
C THR A 386 13.77 -2.20 1.85
N HIS A 387 12.66 -1.76 1.24
CA HIS A 387 12.59 -0.61 0.34
C HIS A 387 11.71 0.53 0.87
N SER A 388 11.19 0.41 2.13
CA SER A 388 10.40 1.44 2.80
C SER A 388 9.17 1.88 1.98
N VAL A 389 8.90 3.17 1.96
CA VAL A 389 7.72 3.80 1.35
C VAL A 389 7.61 3.61 -0.17
N LEU A 390 8.72 3.21 -0.83
CA LEU A 390 8.74 2.96 -2.27
C LEU A 390 7.93 1.72 -2.67
N ALA A 391 7.83 0.72 -1.78
CA ALA A 391 7.20 -0.55 -2.10
C ALA A 391 5.71 -0.41 -2.50
N PRO A 392 4.85 0.27 -1.75
CA PRO A 392 3.45 0.45 -2.10
C PRO A 392 3.18 1.61 -3.07
N ASP A 393 4.17 2.47 -3.36
CA ASP A 393 3.98 3.69 -4.12
C ASP A 393 3.82 3.40 -5.63
N LEU A 394 2.69 3.81 -6.22
CA LEU A 394 2.45 3.69 -7.66
C LEU A 394 3.45 4.51 -8.47
N GLY A 395 3.89 5.67 -7.97
CA GLY A 395 4.88 6.52 -8.63
C GLY A 395 6.24 5.85 -8.83
N MET A 396 6.55 4.86 -7.98
CA MET A 396 7.77 4.07 -8.08
C MET A 396 7.59 2.75 -8.84
N GLY A 397 6.39 2.49 -9.37
CA GLY A 397 6.10 1.27 -10.13
C GLY A 397 6.93 1.17 -11.41
N ALA A 398 6.96 2.24 -12.22
CA ALA A 398 7.73 2.28 -13.46
C ALA A 398 9.25 2.22 -13.19
N TYR A 399 9.74 2.93 -12.16
CA TYR A 399 11.14 2.82 -11.71
C TYR A 399 11.51 1.37 -11.36
N ARG A 400 10.70 0.70 -10.53
CA ARG A 400 10.91 -0.71 -10.15
C ARG A 400 10.92 -1.62 -11.37
N ASN A 401 9.99 -1.42 -12.28
CA ASN A 401 9.92 -2.18 -13.53
C ASN A 401 11.17 -1.97 -14.39
N SER A 402 11.71 -0.75 -14.46
CA SER A 402 12.99 -0.47 -15.13
C SER A 402 14.14 -1.28 -14.53
N VAL A 403 14.26 -1.29 -13.19
CA VAL A 403 15.28 -2.06 -12.48
C VAL A 403 15.14 -3.56 -12.76
N ILE A 404 13.92 -4.10 -12.69
CA ILE A 404 13.64 -5.51 -12.95
C ILE A 404 13.95 -5.87 -14.42
N ILE A 405 13.52 -5.05 -15.39
CA ILE A 405 13.80 -5.30 -16.82
C ILE A 405 15.30 -5.25 -17.09
N ASN A 406 16.02 -4.30 -16.53
CA ASN A 406 17.47 -4.20 -16.68
C ASN A 406 18.17 -5.44 -16.08
N ALA A 407 17.69 -5.97 -14.95
CA ALA A 407 18.20 -7.20 -14.33
C ALA A 407 17.90 -8.45 -15.20
N ILE A 408 16.68 -8.58 -15.72
CA ILE A 408 16.26 -9.70 -16.60
C ILE A 408 17.09 -9.72 -17.88
N THR A 409 17.30 -8.56 -18.49
CA THR A 409 17.99 -8.45 -19.79
C THR A 409 19.51 -8.41 -19.66
N GLY A 410 20.04 -8.15 -18.47
CA GLY A 410 21.47 -7.96 -18.21
C GLY A 410 22.04 -6.70 -18.88
N ARG A 411 21.19 -5.72 -19.25
CA ARG A 411 21.58 -4.47 -19.89
C ARG A 411 20.68 -3.32 -19.42
N GLU A 412 21.16 -2.11 -19.52
CA GLU A 412 20.36 -0.91 -19.26
C GLU A 412 19.42 -0.65 -20.46
N VAL A 413 18.17 -1.13 -20.35
CA VAL A 413 17.11 -0.91 -21.34
C VAL A 413 16.39 0.40 -21.03
N TYR A 414 15.97 0.55 -19.77
CA TYR A 414 15.38 1.76 -19.24
C TYR A 414 16.39 2.40 -18.27
N PRO A 415 16.96 3.56 -18.59
CA PRO A 415 17.82 4.29 -17.68
C PRO A 415 17.12 4.56 -16.35
N VAL A 416 17.85 4.39 -15.26
CA VAL A 416 17.33 4.57 -13.91
C VAL A 416 18.08 5.73 -13.25
N GLU A 417 17.34 6.72 -12.78
CA GLU A 417 17.91 7.82 -12.03
C GLU A 417 18.48 7.31 -10.71
N GLU A 418 19.76 7.57 -10.46
CA GLU A 418 20.44 7.17 -9.23
C GLU A 418 20.23 8.19 -8.12
N ARG A 419 20.02 9.45 -8.48
CA ARG A 419 19.86 10.56 -7.55
C ARG A 419 18.83 11.57 -8.04
N ILE A 420 17.73 11.68 -7.28
CA ILE A 420 16.65 12.62 -7.56
C ILE A 420 16.39 13.58 -6.38
N ALA A 421 16.86 13.24 -5.16
CA ALA A 421 16.66 14.05 -3.97
C ALA A 421 17.73 15.12 -3.80
N PHE A 422 17.34 16.28 -3.28
CA PHE A 422 18.27 17.31 -2.79
C PHE A 422 18.86 16.93 -1.45
N GLN A 423 18.11 16.18 -0.64
CA GLN A 423 18.53 15.74 0.69
C GLN A 423 19.57 14.62 0.62
N HIS A 424 20.41 14.55 1.65
CA HIS A 424 21.26 13.40 1.96
C HIS A 424 20.63 12.67 3.15
N PHE A 425 20.25 11.41 2.97
CA PHE A 425 19.60 10.62 4.01
C PHE A 425 20.61 9.99 4.97
N GLY A 426 21.86 9.82 4.54
CA GLY A 426 22.96 9.31 5.34
C GLY A 426 24.14 10.25 5.36
N VAL A 427 24.91 10.25 6.44
CA VAL A 427 26.15 11.09 6.56
C VAL A 427 27.32 10.52 5.76
N GLY A 428 27.20 9.28 5.28
CA GLY A 428 28.26 8.59 4.52
C GLY A 428 28.49 9.14 3.10
N GLU A 429 27.46 9.73 2.49
CA GLU A 429 27.45 10.19 1.10
C GLU A 429 27.57 11.72 0.96
N VAL A 430 27.73 12.44 2.11
CA VAL A 430 27.78 13.90 2.07
C VAL A 430 29.14 14.36 1.58
N GLU A 431 29.20 14.84 0.34
CA GLU A 431 30.31 15.59 -0.21
C GLU A 431 30.03 17.09 -0.06
N SER A 432 30.61 17.70 0.96
CA SER A 432 30.43 19.11 1.24
C SER A 432 31.73 19.71 1.79
N PRO A 433 32.13 20.91 1.36
CA PRO A 433 33.33 21.59 1.87
C PRO A 433 33.21 22.00 3.33
N VAL A 434 32.01 21.91 3.92
CA VAL A 434 31.72 22.30 5.29
C VAL A 434 31.31 21.13 6.19
N VAL A 435 31.23 19.91 5.66
CA VAL A 435 30.88 18.71 6.41
C VAL A 435 32.11 17.80 6.47
N GLU A 436 32.72 17.68 7.66
CA GLU A 436 33.79 16.73 7.92
C GLU A 436 33.26 15.52 8.66
N ARG A 437 33.60 14.30 8.20
CA ARG A 437 33.37 13.08 8.97
C ARG A 437 34.22 13.14 10.23
N LEU A 438 33.57 13.16 11.39
CA LEU A 438 34.24 12.88 12.66
C LEU A 438 34.68 11.41 12.57
N GLY A 439 35.96 11.20 12.21
CA GLY A 439 36.56 9.87 12.20
C GLY A 439 36.32 9.17 13.52
N ALA A 440 36.52 7.87 13.59
CA ALA A 440 36.19 6.87 14.63
C ALA A 440 36.37 7.24 16.15
N ARG A 441 36.28 8.52 16.52
CA ARG A 441 36.26 9.01 17.90
C ARG A 441 35.03 8.59 18.70
N LEU A 442 34.04 7.92 18.07
CA LEU A 442 32.86 7.41 18.76
C LEU A 442 33.00 5.95 19.23
N GLU A 443 34.09 5.26 18.91
CA GLU A 443 34.38 3.90 19.38
C GLU A 443 34.76 3.80 20.86
N GLY A 444 34.55 4.81 21.64
CA GLY A 444 34.92 4.78 23.08
C GLY A 444 33.89 5.44 24.01
N ARG A 445 32.80 5.99 23.53
CA ARG A 445 31.75 6.47 24.42
C ARG A 445 30.76 5.35 24.70
N PRO A 446 30.57 4.94 25.98
CA PRO A 446 29.47 4.07 26.33
C PRO A 446 28.20 4.77 25.80
N ARG A 447 27.42 4.05 25.01
CA ARG A 447 26.07 4.46 24.71
C ARG A 447 25.35 4.61 26.04
N THR A 448 25.16 5.84 26.50
CA THR A 448 24.19 6.09 27.54
C THR A 448 22.88 5.61 26.93
N ALA A 449 22.40 4.48 27.43
CA ALA A 449 21.09 3.99 27.13
C ALA A 449 20.13 5.15 27.47
N SER A 450 19.61 5.82 26.46
CA SER A 450 18.42 6.61 26.66
C SER A 450 17.36 5.59 27.03
N HIS A 451 17.00 5.55 28.29
CA HIS A 451 15.79 4.87 28.73
C HIS A 451 14.62 5.57 28.05
N LEU A 452 14.28 5.10 26.86
CA LEU A 452 12.92 5.18 26.40
C LEU A 452 12.21 4.10 27.20
N ASP A 453 11.29 4.50 28.07
CA ASP A 453 10.34 3.54 28.60
C ASP A 453 9.58 2.94 27.41
N GLU A 454 8.98 1.80 27.58
CA GLU A 454 8.25 1.09 26.54
C GLU A 454 7.07 1.91 25.95
N ARG A 455 6.84 3.14 26.42
CA ARG A 455 5.77 4.08 26.05
C ARG A 455 6.22 5.33 25.28
N GLY A 456 7.54 5.52 25.06
CA GLY A 456 8.03 6.57 24.14
C GLY A 456 7.87 8.02 24.62
N LEU A 457 7.65 8.27 25.92
CA LEU A 457 7.54 9.60 26.50
C LEU A 457 8.83 10.00 27.19
N ARG A 458 9.43 11.14 26.82
CA ARG A 458 10.49 11.79 27.58
C ARG A 458 9.88 12.52 28.75
N CYS A 459 10.22 12.14 29.97
CA CYS A 459 10.07 13.00 31.12
C CYS A 459 11.34 13.88 31.22
N ASP A 460 11.25 15.16 30.87
CA ASP A 460 12.23 16.16 31.27
C ASP A 460 11.95 16.59 32.71
N GLU A 461 12.77 16.14 33.64
CA GLU A 461 12.84 16.72 34.97
C GLU A 461 13.73 17.98 34.96
N GLY A 462 13.10 19.10 35.22
CA GLY A 462 13.64 20.15 36.05
C GLY A 462 14.60 21.17 35.48
N ALA A 463 14.10 22.36 35.19
CA ALA A 463 14.69 23.60 35.70
C ALA A 463 13.69 24.78 35.51
N SER A 464 13.13 25.19 36.62
CA SER A 464 12.43 26.46 36.77
C SER A 464 13.36 27.66 36.60
N LYS A 465 12.98 28.64 35.79
CA LYS A 465 13.10 30.10 36.12
C LYS A 465 12.15 30.93 35.24
N PRO A 466 11.59 31.98 35.82
CA PRO A 466 10.50 32.75 35.23
C PRO A 466 10.96 34.03 34.53
N GLY A 467 10.14 34.52 33.64
CA GLY A 467 10.13 35.97 33.29
C GLY A 467 10.21 36.28 31.80
N ALA A 468 9.12 36.60 31.20
CA ALA A 468 8.81 37.94 30.69
C ALA A 468 7.67 37.86 29.65
N VAL A 469 6.58 38.49 30.01
CA VAL A 469 5.46 38.90 29.16
C VAL A 469 5.97 39.90 28.11
N VAL A 470 5.66 39.65 26.82
CA VAL A 470 5.38 40.73 25.87
C VAL A 470 4.27 40.25 24.93
N ALA A 471 3.18 41.02 24.95
CA ALA A 471 2.05 40.97 24.04
C ALA A 471 2.41 41.50 22.64
N ARG A 472 1.94 40.78 21.61
CA ARG A 472 1.11 41.31 20.51
C ARG A 472 0.59 40.15 19.66
#